data_b86ee98efae517487ada71c78e682eff
#
_entry.id   b86ee98efae517487ada71c78e682eff
#
_cell.length_a   1.000
_cell.length_b   1.000
_cell.length_c   1.000
_cell.angle_alpha   90.00
_cell.angle_beta   90.00
_cell.angle_gamma   90.00
#
_symmetry.space_group_name_H-M   'P 1'
#
loop_
_entity.id
_entity.type
_entity.pdbx_description
1 polymer ?
#
loop_
_entity_poly.entity_id
_entity_poly.type
_entity_poly.pdbx_seq_one_letter_code
_entity_poly.pdbx_strand_id
1 'polypeptide(L)'
;MRSLNRNKRLIHYALRDGEVANIDEYGNETGELTPAYGAATPLLCNVSAASGQEAVEAFGSFTSYSRTMFVSDTSCPIDENTIVWFGISPTEPHNYVVTRKADSKNGILYALQEVTVT
;
A
#
# COMPACT_ATOMS: atom_id res chain seq x y z
N MET A 1 -12.22 14.73 4.10
CA MET A 1 -12.73 13.35 4.34
C MET A 1 -12.74 13.04 5.81
N ARG A 2 -13.71 12.29 6.23
CA ARG A 2 -13.90 11.94 7.63
C ARG A 2 -13.84 10.44 7.81
N SER A 3 -13.00 9.97 8.74
CA SER A 3 -12.87 8.55 9.04
C SER A 3 -13.96 8.13 10.03
N LEU A 4 -14.73 7.09 9.68
CA LEU A 4 -15.78 6.54 10.53
C LEU A 4 -15.37 5.11 10.93
N ASN A 5 -15.33 4.85 12.25
CA ASN A 5 -14.89 3.55 12.75
C ASN A 5 -15.70 2.38 12.18
N ARG A 6 -17.01 2.55 12.04
CA ARG A 6 -17.90 1.50 11.52
C ARG A 6 -17.63 1.13 10.06
N ASN A 7 -16.95 2.01 9.31
CA ASN A 7 -16.63 1.80 7.91
C ASN A 7 -15.18 1.37 7.69
N LYS A 8 -14.43 1.22 8.77
CA LYS A 8 -13.03 0.81 8.67
C LYS A 8 -12.93 -0.68 8.32
N ARG A 9 -11.95 -0.99 7.52
CA ARG A 9 -11.62 -2.36 7.16
C ARG A 9 -10.22 -2.69 7.65
N LEU A 10 -10.03 -3.95 8.00
CA LEU A 10 -8.71 -4.43 8.39
C LEU A 10 -7.92 -4.75 7.13
N ILE A 11 -6.78 -4.10 7.00
CA ILE A 11 -5.78 -4.44 5.97
C ILE A 11 -4.49 -4.87 6.65
N HIS A 12 -3.58 -5.41 5.90
CA HIS A 12 -2.19 -5.61 6.35
C HIS A 12 -1.30 -4.89 5.36
N TYR A 13 -0.17 -4.38 5.85
CA TYR A 13 0.81 -3.73 4.99
C TYR A 13 2.21 -4.16 5.39
N ALA A 14 3.16 -4.07 4.45
CA ALA A 14 4.56 -4.29 4.72
C ALA A 14 5.36 -3.17 4.04
N LEU A 15 6.18 -2.50 4.83
CA LEU A 15 7.01 -1.41 4.33
C LEU A 15 8.18 -1.96 3.53
N ARG A 16 8.57 -1.27 2.48
CA ARG A 16 9.77 -1.63 1.73
C ARG A 16 10.99 -1.39 2.61
N ASP A 17 11.83 -2.41 2.72
CA ASP A 17 13.00 -2.40 3.60
C ASP A 17 14.24 -2.79 2.80
N GLY A 18 14.63 -1.92 1.87
CA GLY A 18 15.81 -2.13 1.07
C GLY A 18 15.66 -3.16 -0.04
N GLU A 19 16.75 -3.81 -0.36
CA GLU A 19 16.81 -4.82 -1.41
C GLU A 19 17.71 -5.97 -0.97
N VAL A 20 17.43 -7.16 -1.53
CA VAL A 20 18.22 -8.36 -1.24
C VAL A 20 18.87 -8.83 -2.54
N ALA A 21 20.13 -9.25 -2.45
CA ALA A 21 20.83 -9.83 -3.60
C ALA A 21 20.24 -11.20 -3.92
N ASN A 22 19.96 -11.43 -5.21
CA ASN A 22 19.53 -12.75 -5.67
C ASN A 22 20.74 -13.67 -5.77
N ILE A 23 20.53 -14.93 -5.37
CA ILE A 23 21.58 -15.95 -5.32
C ILE A 23 21.15 -17.10 -6.23
N ASP A 24 22.07 -17.58 -7.08
CA ASP A 24 21.81 -18.70 -7.96
C ASP A 24 21.89 -20.05 -7.23
N GLU A 25 21.67 -21.14 -7.94
CA GLU A 25 21.69 -22.49 -7.40
C GLU A 25 23.05 -22.91 -6.84
N TYR A 26 24.11 -22.19 -7.19
CA TYR A 26 25.48 -22.45 -6.73
C TYR A 26 25.90 -21.56 -5.57
N GLY A 27 24.98 -20.70 -5.09
CA GLY A 27 25.27 -19.80 -3.98
C GLY A 27 25.98 -18.51 -4.38
N ASN A 28 26.06 -18.20 -5.67
CA ASN A 28 26.69 -16.98 -6.19
C ASN A 28 25.65 -15.90 -6.43
N GLU A 29 26.02 -14.63 -6.18
CA GLU A 29 25.14 -13.50 -6.48
C GLU A 29 25.00 -13.33 -7.99
N THR A 30 23.76 -13.14 -8.46
CA THR A 30 23.46 -13.00 -9.89
C THR A 30 23.63 -11.57 -10.39
N GLY A 31 23.84 -10.60 -9.50
CA GLY A 31 23.89 -9.19 -9.85
C GLY A 31 22.52 -8.52 -9.88
N GLU A 32 21.45 -9.28 -9.67
CA GLU A 32 20.08 -8.75 -9.59
C GLU A 32 19.69 -8.52 -8.14
N LEU A 33 18.86 -7.51 -7.92
CA LEU A 33 18.34 -7.18 -6.59
C LEU A 33 16.83 -7.32 -6.58
N THR A 34 16.30 -7.86 -5.49
CA THR A 34 14.86 -8.01 -5.26
C THR A 34 14.46 -7.12 -4.09
N PRO A 35 13.37 -6.34 -4.21
CA PRO A 35 12.89 -5.54 -3.08
C PRO A 35 12.59 -6.41 -1.87
N ALA A 36 13.03 -5.96 -0.70
CA ALA A 36 12.73 -6.59 0.58
C ALA A 36 11.63 -5.82 1.29
N TYR A 37 10.83 -6.52 2.10
CA TYR A 37 9.73 -5.92 2.85
C TYR A 37 9.81 -6.36 4.31
N GLY A 38 9.35 -5.49 5.19
CA GLY A 38 9.24 -5.81 6.60
C GLY A 38 8.10 -6.77 6.90
N ALA A 39 7.83 -7.02 8.16
CA ALA A 39 6.74 -7.88 8.59
C ALA A 39 5.38 -7.25 8.23
N ALA A 40 4.40 -8.09 7.90
CA ALA A 40 3.03 -7.64 7.66
C ALA A 40 2.42 -7.09 8.96
N THR A 41 1.90 -5.88 8.90
CA THR A 41 1.33 -5.18 10.07
C THR A 41 -0.15 -4.94 9.83
N PRO A 42 -1.04 -5.25 10.81
CA PRO A 42 -2.47 -4.98 10.66
C PRO A 42 -2.77 -3.49 10.85
N LEU A 43 -3.76 -2.99 10.12
CA LEU A 43 -4.20 -1.60 10.22
C LEU A 43 -5.69 -1.51 9.88
N LEU A 44 -6.44 -0.78 10.71
CA LEU A 44 -7.84 -0.45 10.42
C LEU A 44 -7.89 0.91 9.75
N CYS A 45 -8.50 0.97 8.58
CA CYS A 45 -8.61 2.21 7.81
C CYS A 45 -9.80 2.16 6.85
N ASN A 46 -10.10 3.28 6.23
CA ASN A 46 -11.17 3.36 5.23
C ASN A 46 -10.58 3.06 3.85
N VAL A 47 -11.19 2.12 3.13
CA VAL A 47 -10.79 1.77 1.77
C VAL A 47 -11.99 1.98 0.86
N SER A 48 -11.81 2.71 -0.23
CA SER A 48 -12.87 3.06 -1.17
C SER A 48 -12.43 2.80 -2.60
N ALA A 49 -13.42 2.68 -3.50
CA ALA A 49 -13.12 2.65 -4.92
C ALA A 49 -12.47 3.97 -5.36
N ALA A 50 -11.66 3.92 -6.42
CA ALA A 50 -10.93 5.08 -6.95
C ALA A 50 -11.85 6.01 -7.74
N SER A 51 -12.95 6.42 -7.14
CA SER A 51 -13.93 7.33 -7.74
C SER A 51 -14.32 8.36 -6.69
N GLY A 52 -14.63 9.56 -7.14
CA GLY A 52 -15.02 10.63 -6.25
C GLY A 52 -14.09 11.81 -6.33
N GLN A 53 -14.62 12.95 -5.96
CA GLN A 53 -13.94 14.23 -6.10
C GLN A 53 -12.65 14.30 -5.27
N GLU A 54 -12.68 13.75 -4.07
CA GLU A 54 -11.52 13.81 -3.17
C GLU A 54 -10.30 13.12 -3.76
N ALA A 55 -10.49 11.96 -4.41
CA ALA A 55 -9.41 11.24 -5.04
C ALA A 55 -8.83 12.02 -6.22
N VAL A 56 -9.70 12.64 -7.03
CA VAL A 56 -9.29 13.46 -8.17
C VAL A 56 -8.50 14.69 -7.69
N GLU A 57 -8.95 15.35 -6.62
CA GLU A 57 -8.27 16.51 -6.07
C GLU A 57 -6.90 16.15 -5.48
N ALA A 58 -6.79 14.99 -4.83
CA ALA A 58 -5.55 14.57 -4.19
C ALA A 58 -4.50 14.07 -5.19
N PHE A 59 -4.91 13.30 -6.22
CA PHE A 59 -3.99 12.57 -7.08
C PHE A 59 -4.04 12.98 -8.55
N GLY A 60 -5.07 13.71 -8.96
CA GLY A 60 -5.29 14.05 -10.35
C GLY A 60 -5.95 12.91 -11.13
N SER A 61 -6.49 13.25 -12.29
CA SER A 61 -7.25 12.30 -13.11
C SER A 61 -6.38 11.36 -13.93
N PHE A 62 -5.09 11.65 -14.06
CA PHE A 62 -4.17 10.84 -14.88
C PHE A 62 -3.43 9.77 -14.09
N THR A 63 -3.55 9.76 -12.76
CA THR A 63 -2.89 8.75 -11.94
C THR A 63 -3.63 7.42 -12.06
N SER A 64 -2.89 6.36 -12.41
CA SER A 64 -3.47 5.03 -12.48
C SER A 64 -3.54 4.41 -11.09
N TYR A 65 -4.74 4.15 -10.61
CA TYR A 65 -4.96 3.48 -9.32
C TYR A 65 -6.36 2.87 -9.28
N SER A 66 -6.53 1.84 -8.44
CA SER A 66 -7.77 1.07 -8.36
C SER A 66 -8.61 1.42 -7.14
N ARG A 67 -7.99 1.83 -6.05
CA ARG A 67 -8.67 2.16 -4.80
C ARG A 67 -7.97 3.30 -4.10
N THR A 68 -8.68 3.92 -3.16
CA THR A 68 -8.09 4.89 -2.24
C THR A 68 -8.21 4.35 -0.82
N MET A 69 -7.20 4.66 0.00
CA MET A 69 -7.17 4.26 1.40
C MET A 69 -6.93 5.50 2.26
N PHE A 70 -7.81 5.75 3.22
CA PHE A 70 -7.67 6.88 4.12
C PHE A 70 -7.29 6.41 5.52
N VAL A 71 -6.20 6.95 6.05
CA VAL A 71 -5.70 6.66 7.39
C VAL A 71 -5.74 7.95 8.20
N SER A 72 -6.48 7.95 9.32
CA SER A 72 -6.64 9.15 10.14
C SER A 72 -5.41 9.49 10.97
N ASP A 73 -4.47 8.55 11.13
CA ASP A 73 -3.23 8.78 11.85
C ASP A 73 -2.21 9.43 10.92
N THR A 74 -1.90 10.70 11.18
CA THR A 74 -0.94 11.46 10.36
C THR A 74 0.51 11.00 10.53
N SER A 75 0.78 10.16 11.52
CA SER A 75 2.11 9.57 11.74
C SER A 75 2.26 8.19 11.10
N CYS A 76 1.25 7.73 10.33
CA CYS A 76 1.28 6.44 9.67
C CYS A 76 2.55 6.31 8.79
N PRO A 77 3.33 5.22 8.95
CA PRO A 77 4.60 5.08 8.24
C PRO A 77 4.48 4.64 6.79
N ILE A 78 3.27 4.29 6.33
CA ILE A 78 3.06 3.83 4.96
C ILE A 78 3.45 4.95 3.98
N ASP A 79 4.19 4.59 2.95
CA ASP A 79 4.59 5.51 1.88
C ASP A 79 4.48 4.81 0.52
N GLU A 80 4.95 5.44 -0.53
CA GLU A 80 4.97 4.85 -1.86
C GLU A 80 5.80 3.56 -1.86
N ASN A 81 5.37 2.59 -2.65
CA ASN A 81 5.97 1.25 -2.77
C ASN A 81 5.69 0.30 -1.59
N THR A 82 4.88 0.71 -0.61
CA THR A 82 4.39 -0.21 0.42
C THR A 82 3.43 -1.21 -0.22
N ILE A 83 3.56 -2.50 0.14
CA ILE A 83 2.63 -3.52 -0.32
C ILE A 83 1.49 -3.67 0.67
N VAL A 84 0.30 -3.99 0.16
CA VAL A 84 -0.93 -4.05 0.95
C VAL A 84 -1.71 -5.32 0.62
N TRP A 85 -2.24 -5.95 1.66
CA TRP A 85 -3.20 -7.06 1.55
C TRP A 85 -4.57 -6.52 1.95
N PHE A 86 -5.49 -6.48 1.00
CA PHE A 86 -6.85 -6.02 1.24
C PHE A 86 -7.83 -7.13 0.91
N GLY A 87 -8.59 -7.58 1.93
CA GLY A 87 -9.58 -8.64 1.78
C GLY A 87 -9.00 -10.04 1.68
N ILE A 88 -7.69 -10.20 1.91
CA ILE A 88 -7.02 -11.49 1.88
C ILE A 88 -6.05 -11.62 3.05
N SER A 89 -5.61 -12.83 3.36
CA SER A 89 -4.64 -13.10 4.42
C SER A 89 -3.25 -12.62 4.03
N PRO A 90 -2.45 -12.08 4.98
CA PRO A 90 -1.06 -11.72 4.71
C PRO A 90 -0.15 -12.92 4.44
N THR A 91 -0.66 -14.16 4.59
CA THR A 91 0.07 -15.36 4.18
C THR A 91 -0.01 -15.59 2.67
N GLU A 92 -0.95 -14.92 1.98
CA GLU A 92 -1.06 -14.95 0.54
C GLU A 92 -0.20 -13.85 -0.10
N PRO A 93 0.09 -13.92 -1.41
CA PRO A 93 0.72 -12.78 -2.09
C PRO A 93 -0.13 -11.52 -1.96
N HIS A 94 0.53 -10.37 -1.79
CA HIS A 94 -0.19 -9.10 -1.68
C HIS A 94 -0.96 -8.79 -2.97
N ASN A 95 -2.04 -8.03 -2.85
CA ASN A 95 -2.90 -7.69 -3.98
C ASN A 95 -2.93 -6.20 -4.34
N TYR A 96 -2.26 -5.36 -3.57
CA TYR A 96 -2.18 -3.92 -3.85
C TYR A 96 -0.78 -3.38 -3.53
N VAL A 97 -0.44 -2.28 -4.18
CA VAL A 97 0.76 -1.51 -3.88
C VAL A 97 0.38 -0.03 -3.79
N VAL A 98 0.99 0.70 -2.87
CA VAL A 98 0.77 2.14 -2.72
C VAL A 98 1.56 2.87 -3.82
N THR A 99 0.85 3.62 -4.66
CA THR A 99 1.47 4.36 -5.77
C THR A 99 1.59 5.86 -5.47
N ARG A 100 0.71 6.40 -4.64
CA ARG A 100 0.70 7.83 -4.28
C ARG A 100 0.29 8.03 -2.84
N LYS A 101 0.74 9.14 -2.27
CA LYS A 101 0.45 9.52 -0.90
C LYS A 101 0.14 11.02 -0.86
N ALA A 102 -0.96 11.39 -0.22
CA ALA A 102 -1.35 12.79 -0.04
C ALA A 102 -1.61 13.06 1.43
N ASP A 103 -0.76 13.88 2.04
CA ASP A 103 -0.86 14.26 3.46
C ASP A 103 -1.86 15.39 3.63
N SER A 104 -2.59 15.35 4.76
CA SER A 104 -3.48 16.43 5.16
C SER A 104 -3.50 16.54 6.69
N LYS A 105 -4.19 17.57 7.20
CA LYS A 105 -4.33 17.78 8.65
C LYS A 105 -5.09 16.65 9.32
N ASN A 106 -6.03 16.02 8.60
CA ASN A 106 -6.96 15.05 9.16
C ASN A 106 -6.52 13.62 8.97
N GLY A 107 -5.46 13.39 8.23
CA GLY A 107 -4.98 12.05 7.92
C GLY A 107 -4.23 12.02 6.61
N ILE A 108 -4.03 10.82 6.09
CA ILE A 108 -3.28 10.59 4.87
C ILE A 108 -4.16 9.79 3.90
N LEU A 109 -4.24 10.26 2.66
CA LEU A 109 -4.94 9.55 1.59
C LEU A 109 -3.90 8.85 0.70
N TYR A 110 -4.10 7.56 0.47
CA TYR A 110 -3.21 6.74 -0.35
C TYR A 110 -3.94 6.26 -1.60
N ALA A 111 -3.24 6.24 -2.72
CA ALA A 111 -3.71 5.60 -3.94
C ALA A 111 -3.15 4.19 -4.00
N LEU A 112 -4.02 3.20 -4.20
CA LEU A 112 -3.65 1.79 -4.27
C LEU A 112 -3.86 1.28 -5.69
N GLN A 113 -2.85 0.63 -6.23
CA GLN A 113 -2.91 -0.03 -7.53
C GLN A 113 -3.02 -1.53 -7.31
N GLU A 114 -4.03 -2.16 -7.91
CA GLU A 114 -4.17 -3.60 -7.85
C GLU A 114 -3.05 -4.28 -8.64
N VAL A 115 -2.46 -5.30 -8.03
CA VAL A 115 -1.39 -6.08 -8.65
C VAL A 115 -1.69 -7.57 -8.50
N THR A 116 -1.19 -8.36 -9.44
CA THR A 116 -1.26 -9.83 -9.35
C THR A 116 0.16 -10.35 -9.18
N VAL A 117 0.38 -11.05 -8.07
CA VAL A 117 1.68 -11.65 -7.77
C VAL A 117 1.53 -13.16 -7.88
N THR A 118 2.37 -13.77 -8.70
CA THR A 118 2.36 -15.22 -8.94
C THR A 118 3.61 -15.89 -8.37
#